data_c7c8d107f98ff6015a01f431ba2122f3
#
_entry.id   c7c8d107f98ff6015a01f431ba2122f3
#
_cell.length_a   1.000
_cell.length_b   1.000
_cell.length_c   1.000
_cell.angle_alpha   90.00
_cell.angle_beta   90.00
_cell.angle_gamma   90.00
#
_symmetry.space_group_name_H-M   'P 1'
#
loop_
_entity.id
_entity.type
_entity.pdbx_description
1 polymer ?
#
loop_
_entity_poly.entity_id
_entity_poly.type
_entity_poly.pdbx_seq_one_letter_code
_entity_poly.pdbx_strand_id
1 'polypeptide(L)'
;MNKKESSKTVHSESCERDPLFEDAARLFIKRNNASTSLLQRQYEIGYNRANRIMNQLELASIVGPNRGYKPRVVLVDLPTLEVILKK
;
A
#
# COMPACT_ATOMS: atom_id res chain seq x y z
N MET A 1 -22.22 -9.13 17.19
CA MET A 1 -22.19 -8.83 17.00
C MET A 1 -21.83 -8.61 16.62
N ASN A 2 -21.61 -8.57 16.65
CA ASN A 2 -21.31 -8.21 16.34
C ASN A 2 -20.84 -7.84 16.10
N LYS A 3 -20.60 -7.88 16.27
CA LYS A 3 -20.25 -7.51 16.13
C LYS A 3 -19.81 -7.07 15.77
N LYS A 4 -19.78 -7.17 15.85
CA LYS A 4 -19.45 -6.72 15.53
C LYS A 4 -19.07 -6.18 15.20
N GLU A 5 -19.08 -6.20 15.35
CA GLU A 5 -18.86 -5.60 15.09
C GLU A 5 -18.41 -4.94 14.71
N SER A 6 -18.43 -5.03 14.96
CA SER A 6 -18.14 -4.33 14.67
C SER A 6 -17.53 -3.78 14.37
N SER A 7 -17.45 -3.81 14.59
CA SER A 7 -17.04 -3.22 14.33
C SER A 7 -16.32 -2.94 13.97
N LYS A 8 -16.14 -3.11 14.15
CA LYS A 8 -15.59 -2.80 13.85
C LYS A 8 -15.00 -2.35 13.32
N THR A 9 -15.14 -2.27 13.33
CA THR A 9 -14.79 -1.78 12.82
C THR A 9 -14.10 -1.27 12.41
N VAL A 10 -14.10 -1.28 12.77
CA VAL A 10 -13.68 -0.66 12.33
C VAL A 10 -12.74 -0.15 12.34
N HIS A 11 -12.54 0.22 12.36
CA HIS A 11 -11.70 0.88 12.40
C HIS A 11 -10.45 0.71 12.65
N SER A 12 -10.24 0.53 13.03
CA SER A 12 -8.98 0.05 13.47
C SER A 12 -8.11 -0.46 12.37
N GLU A 13 -8.69 -1.01 11.38
CA GLU A 13 -7.88 -1.51 10.29
C GLU A 13 -7.12 -0.43 9.60
N SER A 14 -7.53 0.80 9.78
CA SER A 14 -6.79 1.92 9.20
C SER A 14 -5.43 2.05 9.85
N CYS A 15 -5.24 1.46 11.03
CA CYS A 15 -3.96 1.55 11.72
C CYS A 15 -3.05 0.38 11.43
N GLU A 16 -3.59 -0.65 10.79
CA GLU A 16 -2.81 -1.85 10.58
C GLU A 16 -2.43 -2.02 9.14
N ARG A 17 -1.18 -1.74 8.87
CA ARG A 17 -0.66 -1.89 7.53
C ARG A 17 -0.32 -3.34 7.27
N ASP A 18 -0.48 -3.75 6.02
CA ASP A 18 -0.10 -5.10 5.60
C ASP A 18 1.38 -5.30 5.91
N PRO A 19 1.78 -6.50 6.35
CA PRO A 19 3.21 -6.76 6.59
C PRO A 19 4.10 -6.45 5.40
N LEU A 20 3.56 -6.47 4.18
CA LEU A 20 4.34 -6.15 2.99
C LEU A 20 4.35 -4.67 2.65
N PHE A 21 3.71 -3.82 3.48
CA PHE A 21 3.59 -2.39 3.19
C PHE A 21 4.96 -1.75 2.94
N GLU A 22 5.88 -1.95 3.86
CA GLU A 22 7.20 -1.34 3.74
C GLU A 22 7.97 -1.89 2.55
N ASP A 23 7.96 -3.21 2.38
CA ASP A 23 8.68 -3.82 1.27
C ASP A 23 8.12 -3.35 -0.07
N ALA A 24 6.78 -3.23 -0.16
CA ALA A 24 6.16 -2.76 -1.39
C ALA A 24 6.56 -1.31 -1.69
N ALA A 25 6.60 -0.47 -0.66
CA ALA A 25 7.00 0.92 -0.84
C ALA A 25 8.43 1.00 -1.36
N ARG A 26 9.34 0.23 -0.77
CA ARG A 26 10.73 0.24 -1.20
C ARG A 26 10.88 -0.29 -2.62
N LEU A 27 10.13 -1.32 -2.96
CA LEU A 27 10.14 -1.88 -4.30
C LEU A 27 9.74 -0.83 -5.33
N PHE A 28 8.65 -0.12 -5.06
CA PHE A 28 8.15 0.88 -6.00
C PHE A 28 9.13 2.04 -6.16
N ILE A 29 9.75 2.47 -5.07
CA ILE A 29 10.74 3.54 -5.15
C ILE A 29 11.93 3.09 -5.99
N LYS A 30 12.40 1.89 -5.73
CA LYS A 30 13.55 1.34 -6.44
C LYS A 30 13.26 1.20 -7.94
N ARG A 31 12.06 0.73 -8.29
CA ARG A 31 11.68 0.53 -9.68
C ARG A 31 11.14 1.79 -10.33
N ASN A 32 10.80 2.79 -9.52
CA ASN A 32 10.10 3.99 -9.98
C ASN A 32 8.84 3.61 -10.74
N ASN A 33 8.12 2.64 -10.19
CA ASN A 33 6.96 2.05 -10.86
C ASN A 33 6.07 1.42 -9.79
N ALA A 34 4.85 1.91 -9.69
CA ALA A 34 3.89 1.43 -8.68
C ALA A 34 2.70 0.81 -9.38
N SER A 35 2.64 -0.51 -9.38
CA SER A 35 1.52 -1.20 -10.01
C SER A 35 1.10 -2.40 -9.19
N THR A 36 -0.20 -2.69 -9.26
CA THR A 36 -0.76 -3.85 -8.58
C THR A 36 -0.16 -5.14 -9.11
N SER A 37 0.01 -5.23 -10.44
CA SER A 37 0.53 -6.44 -11.04
C SER A 37 1.98 -6.69 -10.63
N LEU A 38 2.74 -5.64 -10.39
CA LEU A 38 4.12 -5.83 -9.90
C LEU A 38 4.10 -6.49 -8.52
N LEU A 39 3.21 -6.05 -7.65
CA LEU A 39 3.08 -6.66 -6.32
C LEU A 39 2.67 -8.12 -6.42
N GLN A 40 1.72 -8.41 -7.31
CA GLN A 40 1.27 -9.78 -7.47
C GLN A 40 2.41 -10.71 -7.90
N ARG A 41 3.22 -10.26 -8.83
CA ARG A 41 4.33 -11.08 -9.32
C ARG A 41 5.47 -11.17 -8.32
N GLN A 42 5.80 -10.05 -7.69
CA GLN A 42 6.95 -10.00 -6.80
C GLN A 42 6.73 -10.83 -5.54
N TYR A 43 5.52 -10.78 -4.99
CA TYR A 43 5.24 -11.43 -3.71
C TYR A 43 4.30 -12.61 -3.85
N GLU A 44 3.91 -12.95 -5.07
CA GLU A 44 3.03 -14.09 -5.34
C GLU A 44 1.75 -14.01 -4.51
N ILE A 45 1.12 -12.85 -4.53
CA ILE A 45 -0.12 -12.61 -3.81
C ILE A 45 -1.26 -12.36 -4.79
N GLY A 46 -2.48 -12.50 -4.31
CA GLY A 46 -3.65 -12.27 -5.14
C GLY A 46 -3.94 -10.79 -5.34
N TYR A 47 -4.86 -10.53 -6.26
CA TYR A 47 -5.20 -9.16 -6.61
C TYR A 47 -5.77 -8.38 -5.43
N ASN A 48 -6.66 -9.00 -4.66
CA ASN A 48 -7.31 -8.28 -3.57
C ASN A 48 -6.32 -7.80 -2.53
N ARG A 49 -5.36 -8.65 -2.17
CA ARG A 49 -4.35 -8.23 -1.21
C ARG A 49 -3.44 -7.16 -1.80
N ALA A 50 -3.04 -7.33 -3.05
CA ALA A 50 -2.19 -6.34 -3.70
C ALA A 50 -2.89 -5.00 -3.77
N ASN A 51 -4.18 -4.99 -4.09
CA ASN A 51 -4.94 -3.76 -4.17
C ASN A 51 -5.08 -3.09 -2.81
N ARG A 52 -5.24 -3.89 -1.76
CA ARG A 52 -5.31 -3.35 -0.40
C ARG A 52 -4.00 -2.66 -0.03
N ILE A 53 -2.88 -3.27 -0.38
CA ILE A 53 -1.58 -2.65 -0.13
C ILE A 53 -1.46 -1.34 -0.90
N MET A 54 -1.89 -1.33 -2.17
CA MET A 54 -1.87 -0.10 -2.96
C MET A 54 -2.69 1.01 -2.30
N ASN A 55 -3.86 0.67 -1.79
CA ASN A 55 -4.70 1.66 -1.11
C ASN A 55 -4.01 2.21 0.13
N GLN A 56 -3.34 1.36 0.88
CA GLN A 56 -2.60 1.81 2.06
C GLN A 56 -1.46 2.75 1.67
N LEU A 57 -0.76 2.42 0.58
CA LEU A 57 0.32 3.28 0.11
C LEU A 57 -0.19 4.63 -0.37
N GLU A 58 -1.37 4.63 -1.00
CA GLU A 58 -1.97 5.89 -1.44
C GLU A 58 -2.37 6.75 -0.23
N LEU A 59 -2.97 6.13 0.78
CA LEU A 59 -3.36 6.87 1.99
C LEU A 59 -2.15 7.48 2.69
N ALA A 60 -1.01 6.83 2.59
CA ALA A 60 0.22 7.35 3.19
C ALA A 60 0.94 8.34 2.27
N SER A 61 0.36 8.64 1.12
CA SER A 61 0.93 9.57 0.13
C SER A 61 2.25 9.06 -0.44
N ILE A 62 2.43 7.76 -0.47
CA ILE A 62 3.63 7.18 -1.07
C ILE A 62 3.45 7.01 -2.57
N VAL A 63 2.23 6.69 -3.01
CA VAL A 63 1.91 6.59 -4.43
C VAL A 63 0.69 7.44 -4.73
N GLY A 64 0.56 7.83 -5.99
CA GLY A 64 -0.57 8.63 -6.44
C GLY A 64 -1.80 7.79 -6.72
N PRO A 65 -2.85 8.44 -7.20
CA PRO A 65 -4.12 7.76 -7.45
C PRO A 65 -4.05 6.83 -8.65
N ASN A 66 -5.04 5.97 -8.74
CA ASN A 66 -5.18 5.05 -9.85
C ASN A 66 -5.30 5.83 -11.16
N ARG A 67 -4.52 5.43 -12.16
CA ARG A 67 -4.53 6.07 -13.47
C ARG A 67 -4.97 5.10 -14.55
N GLY A 68 -5.89 4.19 -14.23
CA GLY A 68 -6.33 3.19 -15.18
C GLY A 68 -5.27 2.11 -15.33
N TYR A 69 -4.90 1.84 -16.59
CA TYR A 69 -3.91 0.79 -16.84
C TYR A 69 -2.47 1.26 -16.67
N LYS A 70 -2.27 2.54 -16.44
CA LYS A 70 -0.91 3.06 -16.27
C LYS A 70 -0.45 2.86 -14.84
N PRO A 71 0.86 2.64 -14.61
CA PRO A 71 1.37 2.56 -13.25
C PRO A 71 1.11 3.87 -12.50
N ARG A 72 0.92 3.76 -11.19
CA ARG A 72 0.76 4.95 -10.37
C ARG A 72 2.09 5.65 -10.21
N VAL A 73 2.02 6.96 -9.98
CA VAL A 73 3.22 7.76 -9.76
C VAL A 73 3.77 7.46 -8.36
N VAL A 74 5.07 7.31 -8.24
CA VAL A 74 5.73 7.19 -6.94
C VAL A 74 6.03 8.60 -6.45
N LEU A 75 5.51 8.95 -5.28
CA LEU A 75 5.52 10.33 -4.79
C LEU A 75 6.66 10.65 -3.84
N VAL A 76 7.37 9.64 -3.33
CA VAL A 76 8.40 9.85 -2.32
C VAL A 76 9.69 9.16 -2.69
N ASP A 77 10.78 9.58 -2.05
CA ASP A 77 12.06 8.88 -2.17
C ASP A 77 12.32 8.12 -0.87
N LEU A 78 13.46 7.43 -0.81
CA LEU A 78 13.76 6.63 0.37
C LEU A 78 13.85 7.44 1.67
N PRO A 79 14.53 8.60 1.68
CA PRO A 79 14.56 9.38 2.92
C PRO A 79 13.17 9.80 3.40
N THR A 80 12.30 10.18 2.48
CA THR A 80 10.93 10.57 2.83
C THR A 80 10.17 9.36 3.37
N LEU A 81 10.36 8.19 2.75
CA LEU A 81 9.72 6.98 3.23
C LEU A 81 10.12 6.69 4.67
N GLU A 82 11.40 6.84 4.99
CA GLU A 82 11.86 6.58 6.35
C GLU A 82 11.14 7.47 7.37
N VAL A 83 10.91 8.73 7.01
CA VAL A 83 10.16 9.63 7.88
C VAL A 83 8.74 9.11 8.09
N ILE A 84 8.09 8.68 7.02
CA ILE A 84 6.73 8.17 7.09
C ILE A 84 6.65 6.91 7.95
N LEU A 85 7.63 6.02 7.81
CA LEU A 85 7.62 4.76 8.55
C LEU A 85 7.85 4.95 10.05
N LYS A 86 8.47 6.03 10.44
CA LYS A 86 8.76 6.27 11.85
C LYS A 86 7.55 6.78 12.62
N LYS A 87 6.48 7.13 11.94
CA LYS A 87 5.30 7.68 12.61
C LYS A 87 4.36 6.63 13.19
#